data_4f5bd614669031feefb24643e979ea6f
#
_entry.id   4f5bd614669031feefb24643e979ea6f
#
_cell.length_a   1.000
_cell.length_b   1.000
_cell.length_c   1.000
_cell.angle_alpha   90.00
_cell.angle_beta   90.00
_cell.angle_gamma   90.00
#
_symmetry.space_group_name_H-M   'P 1'
#
loop_
_entity.id
_entity.type
_entity.pdbx_description
1 polymer ?
#
loop_
_entity_poly.entity_id
_entity_poly.type
_entity_poly.pdbx_seq_one_letter_code
_entity_poly.pdbx_strand_id
1 'polypeptide(L)'
;MSARVEGEEGARRPALQVIVLGAGGGPQEHNVTAFLVRSLETGWAKGSVVAVDAGVHLSSITKILEETQPPALGTSVPLPHTLETGPFAGMEITSASAATNAGCITRHLVDTYLITHPHLDHISAFIINTAGLPGTRPKRLAGLPSTISAFKQHIFNNVIWPNLSDENNGAGLVTYMRLVEGGSPALGEGDGKGYLEISDGLGVKLFSVSHGHCIERHPHRGSSVSSRYGSFDTSAVTASPRGVPGSTAASGPSSLFRGSAAGQEKETICVYDSSAYFIRDNATGREVLIFGDVEPDSMSLSPRNLGIWQEAAPRIANGNLAAIFIECSYDNSQTDDRLYGHLTPRYVIQEMQALAATVEMARQNPPKLESTKKRKREGERGRNGADGAGAGHGGEDRPISPKSTRPIKKGPSSSTFGPEYSGVDTPHIATPTAEMSLTDLEADIAHAMQVPQFANALRGLKVVIIHVKEKLVDGDPPRDTILAELQEADEEAQLGCEFIISSPGQSFLL
;
A
#
# COMPACT_ATOMS: atom_id res chain seq x y z
N MET A 1 -51.76 -13.27 -17.86
CA MET A 1 -50.41 -12.84 -18.33
C MET A 1 -49.88 -11.87 -17.30
N SER A 2 -49.06 -12.36 -16.40
CA SER A 2 -48.46 -11.55 -15.31
C SER A 2 -47.12 -11.05 -15.80
N ALA A 3 -46.98 -9.74 -15.96
CA ALA A 3 -45.72 -9.09 -16.28
C ALA A 3 -44.79 -9.25 -15.07
N ARG A 4 -43.69 -9.99 -15.26
CA ARG A 4 -42.55 -9.96 -14.32
C ARG A 4 -41.99 -8.54 -14.35
N VAL A 5 -42.11 -7.85 -13.24
CA VAL A 5 -41.36 -6.65 -12.92
C VAL A 5 -39.91 -7.11 -12.81
N GLU A 6 -39.06 -6.66 -13.72
CA GLU A 6 -37.60 -6.81 -13.60
C GLU A 6 -37.19 -6.09 -12.34
N GLY A 7 -36.69 -6.87 -11.37
CA GLY A 7 -36.28 -6.36 -10.05
C GLY A 7 -35.09 -5.43 -10.21
N GLU A 8 -35.18 -4.30 -9.55
CA GLU A 8 -34.05 -3.46 -9.20
C GLU A 8 -32.94 -4.35 -8.60
N GLU A 9 -31.80 -4.43 -9.26
CA GLU A 9 -30.58 -5.02 -8.69
C GLU A 9 -30.35 -4.28 -7.37
N GLY A 10 -30.60 -4.97 -6.25
CA GLY A 10 -30.55 -4.39 -4.92
C GLY A 10 -29.17 -3.76 -4.68
N ALA A 11 -29.10 -2.44 -4.64
CA ALA A 11 -27.90 -1.70 -4.33
C ALA A 11 -27.31 -2.25 -3.03
N ARG A 12 -26.08 -2.78 -3.08
CA ARG A 12 -25.39 -3.29 -1.90
C ARG A 12 -25.27 -2.15 -0.88
N ARG A 13 -25.56 -2.44 0.39
CA ARG A 13 -25.42 -1.43 1.45
C ARG A 13 -23.95 -1.01 1.56
N PRO A 14 -23.66 0.31 1.73
CA PRO A 14 -22.32 0.77 1.96
C PRO A 14 -21.71 0.11 3.21
N ALA A 15 -20.43 -0.25 3.13
CA ALA A 15 -19.68 -0.88 4.21
C ALA A 15 -18.50 -0.04 4.67
N LEU A 16 -17.95 0.75 3.76
CA LEU A 16 -16.80 1.62 4.00
C LEU A 16 -17.19 3.09 3.85
N GLN A 17 -16.53 3.93 4.62
CA GLN A 17 -16.54 5.37 4.43
C GLN A 17 -15.12 5.87 4.21
N VAL A 18 -14.94 6.66 3.13
CA VAL A 18 -13.70 7.40 2.86
C VAL A 18 -14.02 8.88 2.96
N ILE A 19 -13.33 9.59 3.87
CA ILE A 19 -13.46 11.04 4.07
C ILE A 19 -12.21 11.70 3.51
N VAL A 20 -12.38 12.66 2.60
CA VAL A 20 -11.31 13.44 1.99
C VAL A 20 -10.98 14.62 2.91
N LEU A 21 -9.79 14.64 3.49
CA LEU A 21 -9.28 15.77 4.26
C LEU A 21 -8.54 16.76 3.38
N GLY A 22 -7.83 16.25 2.38
CA GLY A 22 -7.13 17.01 1.37
C GLY A 22 -6.99 16.18 0.09
N ALA A 23 -7.16 16.82 -1.06
CA ALA A 23 -7.25 16.22 -2.39
C ALA A 23 -6.22 16.74 -3.39
N GLY A 24 -5.37 17.69 -2.99
CA GLY A 24 -4.42 18.37 -3.86
C GLY A 24 -3.00 17.88 -3.72
N GLY A 25 -2.18 18.08 -4.75
CA GLY A 25 -0.73 17.86 -4.78
C GLY A 25 0.07 19.18 -4.60
N GLY A 26 -0.48 20.15 -3.89
CA GLY A 26 0.09 21.48 -3.72
C GLY A 26 -0.25 22.45 -4.87
N PRO A 27 0.30 23.69 -4.83
CA PRO A 27 1.21 24.22 -3.81
C PRO A 27 0.54 24.71 -2.51
N GLN A 28 -0.80 24.66 -2.42
CA GLN A 28 -1.50 25.10 -1.21
C GLN A 28 -1.46 24.01 -0.12
N GLU A 29 -0.75 24.30 0.97
CA GLU A 29 -0.50 23.36 2.07
C GLU A 29 -1.75 22.95 2.83
N HIS A 30 -2.86 23.69 2.71
CA HIS A 30 -4.11 23.37 3.40
C HIS A 30 -4.97 22.32 2.68
N ASN A 31 -4.59 21.92 1.47
CA ASN A 31 -5.33 20.97 0.63
C ASN A 31 -4.48 19.78 0.15
N VAL A 32 -3.32 19.51 0.76
CA VAL A 32 -2.46 18.40 0.36
C VAL A 32 -3.03 17.05 0.84
N THR A 33 -2.58 15.96 0.21
CA THR A 33 -3.17 14.62 0.26
C THR A 33 -3.37 14.07 1.67
N ALA A 34 -4.61 13.75 2.00
CA ALA A 34 -4.98 13.08 3.25
C ALA A 34 -6.41 12.52 3.22
N PHE A 35 -6.58 11.30 3.71
CA PHE A 35 -7.88 10.62 3.80
C PHE A 35 -8.07 9.95 5.16
N LEU A 36 -9.34 9.80 5.55
CA LEU A 36 -9.74 8.93 6.65
C LEU A 36 -10.61 7.79 6.09
N VAL A 37 -10.35 6.57 6.53
CA VAL A 37 -11.10 5.39 6.14
C VAL A 37 -11.60 4.65 7.37
N ARG A 38 -12.87 4.25 7.38
CA ARG A 38 -13.44 3.42 8.43
C ARG A 38 -14.44 2.40 7.90
N SER A 39 -14.62 1.32 8.64
CA SER A 39 -15.79 0.44 8.49
C SER A 39 -17.03 1.13 9.08
N LEU A 40 -18.14 1.03 8.37
CA LEU A 40 -19.42 1.55 8.90
C LEU A 40 -19.97 0.68 10.04
N GLU A 41 -19.59 -0.59 10.09
CA GLU A 41 -20.00 -1.53 11.14
C GLU A 41 -19.43 -1.15 12.51
N THR A 42 -18.18 -0.68 12.56
CA THR A 42 -17.53 -0.29 13.81
C THR A 42 -17.99 1.05 14.36
N GLY A 43 -18.77 1.80 13.60
CA GLY A 43 -19.21 3.14 13.97
C GLY A 43 -18.04 4.10 14.18
N TRP A 44 -18.16 4.97 15.21
CA TRP A 44 -17.10 5.90 15.64
C TRP A 44 -16.40 5.38 16.90
N ALA A 45 -16.08 4.07 16.91
CA ALA A 45 -15.37 3.47 18.03
C ALA A 45 -13.92 3.99 18.12
N LYS A 46 -13.34 3.89 19.30
CA LYS A 46 -11.95 4.28 19.54
C LYS A 46 -10.99 3.43 18.70
N GLY A 47 -10.13 4.10 17.92
CA GLY A 47 -9.15 3.43 17.06
C GLY A 47 -9.74 2.77 15.82
N SER A 48 -11.02 3.04 15.46
CA SER A 48 -11.69 2.45 14.29
C SER A 48 -11.40 3.17 12.97
N VAL A 49 -10.72 4.30 13.01
CA VAL A 49 -10.40 5.12 11.83
C VAL A 49 -8.94 4.97 11.46
N VAL A 50 -8.68 4.74 10.19
CA VAL A 50 -7.33 4.68 9.61
C VAL A 50 -7.12 5.92 8.75
N ALA A 51 -5.99 6.59 8.89
CA ALA A 51 -5.57 7.64 7.97
C ALA A 51 -4.77 7.03 6.82
N VAL A 52 -5.00 7.49 5.59
CA VAL A 52 -4.16 7.24 4.42
C VAL A 52 -3.53 8.57 4.03
N ASP A 53 -2.24 8.66 4.18
CA ASP A 53 -1.47 9.89 4.19
C ASP A 53 -1.98 10.93 5.22
N ALA A 54 -1.22 11.94 5.44
CA ALA A 54 -1.54 13.02 6.36
C ALA A 54 -0.69 14.27 6.04
N GLY A 55 -0.77 14.73 4.79
CA GLY A 55 -0.20 16.02 4.39
C GLY A 55 -0.91 17.16 5.10
N VAL A 56 -2.24 17.12 5.12
CA VAL A 56 -3.11 17.92 6.00
C VAL A 56 -3.90 16.98 6.90
N HIS A 57 -4.30 17.39 8.10
CA HIS A 57 -5.09 16.52 8.97
C HIS A 57 -5.93 17.32 9.97
N LEU A 58 -5.36 17.75 11.12
CA LEU A 58 -6.10 18.39 12.21
C LEU A 58 -6.84 19.68 11.76
N SER A 59 -6.19 20.51 10.94
CA SER A 59 -6.79 21.75 10.42
C SER A 59 -7.98 21.48 9.52
N SER A 60 -7.89 20.45 8.66
CA SER A 60 -8.98 20.05 7.78
C SER A 60 -10.16 19.47 8.55
N ILE A 61 -9.90 18.59 9.54
CA ILE A 61 -10.95 18.07 10.43
C ILE A 61 -11.64 19.23 11.18
N THR A 62 -10.86 20.20 11.67
CA THR A 62 -11.40 21.39 12.36
C THR A 62 -12.34 22.16 11.43
N LYS A 63 -11.90 22.46 10.19
CA LYS A 63 -12.71 23.17 9.21
C LYS A 63 -14.00 22.43 8.88
N ILE A 64 -13.93 21.12 8.63
CA ILE A 64 -15.14 20.31 8.37
C ILE A 64 -16.12 20.39 9.55
N LEU A 65 -15.63 20.33 10.78
CA LEU A 65 -16.48 20.47 11.98
C LEU A 65 -17.05 21.88 12.13
N GLU A 66 -16.30 22.93 11.82
CA GLU A 66 -16.81 24.33 11.82
C GLU A 66 -17.97 24.48 10.84
N GLU A 67 -17.93 23.80 9.68
CA GLU A 67 -18.96 23.85 8.65
C GLU A 67 -20.19 22.97 8.98
N THR A 68 -20.03 21.92 9.79
CA THR A 68 -21.07 20.90 10.02
C THR A 68 -21.64 20.89 11.42
N GLN A 69 -20.97 21.48 12.42
CA GLN A 69 -21.48 21.62 13.78
C GLN A 69 -22.62 22.65 13.86
N PRO A 70 -23.66 22.41 14.69
CA PRO A 70 -24.67 23.41 14.94
C PRO A 70 -24.08 24.71 15.52
N PRO A 71 -24.46 25.91 14.99
CA PRO A 71 -23.85 27.18 15.42
C PRO A 71 -24.12 27.54 16.89
N ALA A 72 -25.18 26.97 17.49
CA ALA A 72 -25.56 27.24 18.85
C ALA A 72 -25.17 26.14 19.86
N LEU A 73 -24.17 25.34 19.50
CA LEU A 73 -23.68 24.21 20.27
C LEU A 73 -23.12 24.67 21.63
N GLY A 74 -23.54 24.01 22.70
CA GLY A 74 -23.16 24.37 24.09
C GLY A 74 -23.93 25.54 24.68
N THR A 75 -24.81 26.19 23.91
CA THR A 75 -25.71 27.25 24.41
C THR A 75 -27.17 26.82 24.34
N SER A 76 -27.80 26.84 23.16
CA SER A 76 -29.17 26.35 22.97
C SER A 76 -29.22 24.89 22.46
N VAL A 77 -28.14 24.36 21.88
CA VAL A 77 -28.00 22.96 21.57
C VAL A 77 -27.15 22.29 22.67
N PRO A 78 -27.68 21.31 23.40
CA PRO A 78 -26.99 20.70 24.53
C PRO A 78 -25.80 19.84 24.09
N LEU A 79 -24.84 19.65 24.98
CA LEU A 79 -23.74 18.71 24.90
C LEU A 79 -23.97 17.56 25.89
N PRO A 80 -23.55 16.30 25.56
CA PRO A 80 -23.00 15.88 24.27
C PRO A 80 -24.04 15.97 23.15
N HIS A 81 -23.57 16.11 21.89
CA HIS A 81 -24.41 16.21 20.71
C HIS A 81 -23.95 15.25 19.62
N THR A 82 -24.89 14.55 19.00
CA THR A 82 -24.59 13.68 17.85
C THR A 82 -24.72 14.49 16.56
N LEU A 83 -23.67 14.56 15.76
CA LEU A 83 -23.68 15.24 14.46
C LEU A 83 -24.67 14.57 13.51
N GLU A 84 -25.55 15.33 12.90
CA GLU A 84 -26.59 14.83 12.00
C GLU A 84 -26.17 14.84 10.54
N THR A 85 -25.22 15.72 10.18
CA THR A 85 -24.80 15.98 8.79
C THR A 85 -23.27 15.99 8.64
N GLY A 86 -22.82 15.96 7.39
CA GLY A 86 -21.42 16.03 7.03
C GLY A 86 -20.66 14.69 7.17
N PRO A 87 -19.35 14.70 6.92
CA PRO A 87 -18.51 13.49 6.93
C PRO A 87 -18.47 12.78 8.29
N PHE A 88 -18.70 13.51 9.38
CA PHE A 88 -18.71 12.96 10.74
C PHE A 88 -20.11 12.72 11.29
N ALA A 89 -21.13 12.62 10.42
CA ALA A 89 -22.49 12.30 10.85
C ALA A 89 -22.55 11.00 11.69
N GLY A 90 -23.38 11.00 12.72
CA GLY A 90 -23.50 9.91 13.69
C GLY A 90 -22.43 9.90 14.79
N MET A 91 -21.46 10.83 14.76
CA MET A 91 -20.46 10.95 15.82
C MET A 91 -20.95 11.84 16.95
N GLU A 92 -20.74 11.39 18.17
CA GLU A 92 -21.01 12.20 19.38
C GLU A 92 -19.83 13.14 19.66
N ILE A 93 -20.13 14.43 19.82
CA ILE A 93 -19.18 15.47 20.18
C ILE A 93 -19.51 16.03 21.58
N THR A 94 -18.46 16.36 22.32
CA THR A 94 -18.56 16.75 23.73
C THR A 94 -18.15 18.20 24.00
N SER A 95 -17.69 18.92 22.96
CA SER A 95 -17.24 20.31 23.05
C SER A 95 -17.94 21.20 22.04
N ALA A 96 -18.18 22.44 22.37
CA ALA A 96 -18.62 23.47 21.44
C ALA A 96 -17.51 23.92 20.47
N SER A 97 -16.25 23.65 20.81
CA SER A 97 -15.09 24.00 19.99
C SER A 97 -14.81 22.93 18.94
N ALA A 98 -14.89 23.28 17.66
CA ALA A 98 -14.51 22.41 16.56
C ALA A 98 -13.05 21.91 16.67
N ALA A 99 -12.13 22.78 17.05
CA ALA A 99 -10.73 22.40 17.25
C ALA A 99 -10.54 21.38 18.38
N THR A 100 -11.31 21.50 19.47
CA THR A 100 -11.28 20.52 20.57
C THR A 100 -11.81 19.16 20.10
N ASN A 101 -12.92 19.14 19.37
CA ASN A 101 -13.49 17.91 18.81
C ASN A 101 -12.57 17.29 17.76
N ALA A 102 -11.94 18.08 16.87
CA ALA A 102 -10.93 17.62 15.93
C ALA A 102 -9.73 16.98 16.64
N GLY A 103 -9.28 17.60 17.74
CA GLY A 103 -8.25 17.02 18.60
C GLY A 103 -8.67 15.68 19.22
N CYS A 104 -9.94 15.53 19.62
CA CYS A 104 -10.49 14.26 20.11
C CYS A 104 -10.52 13.19 19.02
N ILE A 105 -10.97 13.52 17.80
CA ILE A 105 -10.96 12.62 16.63
C ILE A 105 -9.55 12.12 16.38
N THR A 106 -8.61 13.05 16.17
CA THR A 106 -7.21 12.72 15.85
C THR A 106 -6.56 11.89 16.96
N ARG A 107 -6.85 12.21 18.23
CA ARG A 107 -6.24 11.53 19.38
C ARG A 107 -6.80 10.15 19.64
N HIS A 108 -8.12 9.96 19.49
CA HIS A 108 -8.82 8.77 19.98
C HIS A 108 -9.37 7.87 18.89
N LEU A 109 -9.73 8.39 17.70
CA LEU A 109 -10.29 7.57 16.63
C LEU A 109 -9.22 7.10 15.64
N VAL A 110 -8.18 7.93 15.38
CA VAL A 110 -7.13 7.61 14.40
C VAL A 110 -5.91 7.05 15.12
N ASP A 111 -5.76 5.73 15.12
CA ASP A 111 -4.60 5.07 15.72
C ASP A 111 -3.51 4.72 14.69
N THR A 112 -3.88 4.54 13.42
CA THR A 112 -2.96 4.08 12.36
C THR A 112 -2.96 5.02 11.18
N TYR A 113 -1.76 5.29 10.69
CA TYR A 113 -1.47 6.06 9.49
C TYR A 113 -0.79 5.16 8.46
N LEU A 114 -1.44 4.91 7.34
CA LEU A 114 -0.89 4.27 6.15
C LEU A 114 -0.21 5.35 5.33
N ILE A 115 1.09 5.37 5.30
CA ILE A 115 1.86 6.38 4.55
C ILE A 115 2.29 5.77 3.22
N THR A 116 1.88 6.39 2.12
CA THR A 116 2.20 5.93 0.77
C THR A 116 3.67 6.11 0.46
N HIS A 117 4.21 7.30 0.73
CA HIS A 117 5.61 7.65 0.56
C HIS A 117 5.98 8.89 1.38
N PRO A 118 7.27 9.21 1.58
CA PRO A 118 7.69 10.20 2.57
C PRO A 118 7.79 11.65 2.05
N HIS A 119 7.06 12.02 0.98
CA HIS A 119 7.01 13.42 0.53
C HIS A 119 6.20 14.29 1.50
N LEU A 120 6.56 15.56 1.62
CA LEU A 120 6.01 16.44 2.65
C LEU A 120 4.52 16.69 2.52
N ASP A 121 4.00 16.75 1.30
CA ASP A 121 2.59 16.89 1.00
C ASP A 121 1.74 15.64 1.35
N HIS A 122 2.41 14.56 1.80
CA HIS A 122 1.77 13.34 2.30
C HIS A 122 1.98 13.11 3.80
N ILE A 123 2.95 13.82 4.46
CA ILE A 123 3.34 13.49 5.83
C ILE A 123 3.39 14.67 6.80
N SER A 124 3.32 15.92 6.34
CA SER A 124 3.59 17.12 7.18
C SER A 124 2.69 17.18 8.41
N ALA A 125 1.39 16.97 8.26
CA ALA A 125 0.47 17.03 9.38
C ALA A 125 0.66 15.85 10.35
N PHE A 126 0.99 14.64 9.87
CA PHE A 126 1.33 13.53 10.75
C PHE A 126 2.48 13.90 11.70
N ILE A 127 3.56 14.47 11.16
CA ILE A 127 4.75 14.85 11.92
C ILE A 127 4.39 15.91 12.98
N ILE A 128 3.71 16.99 12.56
CA ILE A 128 3.40 18.12 13.43
C ILE A 128 2.34 17.73 14.47
N ASN A 129 1.25 17.08 14.04
CA ASN A 129 0.12 16.78 14.93
C ASN A 129 0.48 15.71 15.98
N THR A 130 1.27 14.71 15.61
CA THR A 130 1.65 13.64 16.55
C THR A 130 2.47 14.18 17.71
N ALA A 131 3.36 15.13 17.49
CA ALA A 131 4.12 15.80 18.55
C ALA A 131 3.22 16.65 19.46
N GLY A 132 2.22 17.35 18.88
CA GLY A 132 1.32 18.26 19.61
C GLY A 132 0.12 17.59 20.27
N LEU A 133 -0.22 16.38 19.87
CA LEU A 133 -1.42 15.67 20.35
C LEU A 133 -1.08 14.27 20.86
N PRO A 134 -0.31 14.12 21.94
CA PRO A 134 0.00 12.80 22.46
C PRO A 134 -1.29 12.09 22.87
N GLY A 135 -1.49 10.89 22.32
CA GLY A 135 -2.61 10.01 22.64
C GLY A 135 -2.32 9.12 23.86
N THR A 136 -3.27 8.26 24.18
CA THR A 136 -3.08 7.22 25.21
C THR A 136 -2.28 6.01 24.71
N ARG A 137 -2.08 5.93 23.42
CA ARG A 137 -1.29 4.89 22.72
C ARG A 137 -0.40 5.55 21.68
N PRO A 138 0.77 5.00 21.37
CA PRO A 138 1.56 5.43 20.23
C PRO A 138 0.75 5.32 18.93
N LYS A 139 0.93 6.28 18.02
CA LYS A 139 0.39 6.18 16.67
C LYS A 139 1.18 5.15 15.88
N ARG A 140 0.51 4.31 15.13
CA ARG A 140 1.17 3.35 14.23
C ARG A 140 1.41 4.01 12.88
N LEU A 141 2.67 4.13 12.48
CA LEU A 141 3.08 4.52 11.14
C LEU A 141 3.35 3.25 10.34
N ALA A 142 2.47 2.96 9.40
CA ALA A 142 2.50 1.76 8.59
C ALA A 142 2.82 2.09 7.12
N GLY A 143 3.71 1.32 6.50
CA GLY A 143 4.11 1.51 5.11
C GLY A 143 5.23 0.57 4.69
N LEU A 144 5.78 0.81 3.49
CA LEU A 144 6.94 0.09 2.97
C LEU A 144 8.16 0.23 3.89
N PRO A 145 9.07 -0.75 3.90
CA PRO A 145 10.34 -0.62 4.62
C PRO A 145 11.16 0.62 4.21
N SER A 146 11.10 1.02 2.92
CA SER A 146 11.74 2.24 2.40
C SER A 146 11.15 3.50 3.02
N THR A 147 9.83 3.61 3.09
CA THR A 147 9.11 4.71 3.75
C THR A 147 9.48 4.81 5.23
N ILE A 148 9.44 3.68 5.97
CA ILE A 148 9.84 3.65 7.38
C ILE A 148 11.30 4.08 7.56
N SER A 149 12.19 3.64 6.67
CA SER A 149 13.60 4.01 6.68
C SER A 149 13.80 5.52 6.49
N ALA A 150 13.02 6.13 5.57
CA ALA A 150 13.07 7.57 5.33
C ALA A 150 12.67 8.37 6.60
N PHE A 151 11.61 7.96 7.29
CA PHE A 151 11.24 8.60 8.56
C PHE A 151 12.34 8.53 9.61
N LYS A 152 12.97 7.35 9.77
CA LYS A 152 14.03 7.15 10.75
C LYS A 152 15.30 7.95 10.46
N GLN A 153 15.70 8.01 9.19
CA GLN A 153 16.99 8.56 8.79
C GLN A 153 16.91 10.06 8.53
N HIS A 154 15.76 10.55 8.03
CA HIS A 154 15.67 11.90 7.49
C HIS A 154 14.66 12.79 8.20
N ILE A 155 13.65 12.24 8.86
CA ILE A 155 12.62 13.03 9.55
C ILE A 155 12.82 12.99 11.07
N PHE A 156 12.69 11.81 11.71
CA PHE A 156 12.79 11.63 13.17
C PHE A 156 14.25 11.44 13.62
N ASN A 157 15.14 12.29 13.15
CA ASN A 157 16.58 12.18 13.29
C ASN A 157 17.19 13.18 14.30
N ASN A 158 16.34 13.87 15.07
CA ASN A 158 16.71 14.93 16.01
C ASN A 158 17.38 16.18 15.37
N VAL A 159 17.35 16.27 14.02
CA VAL A 159 17.82 17.43 13.26
C VAL A 159 16.63 18.11 12.57
N ILE A 160 15.91 17.38 11.72
CA ILE A 160 14.70 17.90 11.06
C ILE A 160 13.53 17.93 12.05
N TRP A 161 13.34 16.82 12.79
CA TRP A 161 12.31 16.71 13.83
C TRP A 161 12.78 15.81 14.98
N PRO A 162 12.32 16.04 16.22
CA PRO A 162 12.59 15.15 17.34
C PRO A 162 12.22 13.71 17.01
N ASN A 163 12.97 12.75 17.52
CA ASN A 163 12.63 11.35 17.37
C ASN A 163 11.35 11.01 18.14
N LEU A 164 10.21 10.95 17.46
CA LEU A 164 8.91 10.61 18.04
C LEU A 164 8.70 9.12 18.22
N SER A 165 9.56 8.27 17.64
CA SER A 165 9.38 6.82 17.66
C SER A 165 9.65 6.19 19.03
N ASP A 166 9.27 4.95 19.19
CA ASP A 166 9.61 4.08 20.33
C ASP A 166 10.99 3.40 20.18
N GLU A 167 11.70 3.69 19.09
CA GLU A 167 13.05 3.18 18.83
C GLU A 167 14.12 4.24 19.17
N ASN A 168 15.34 3.80 19.46
CA ASN A 168 16.54 4.67 19.64
C ASN A 168 16.34 5.79 20.66
N ASN A 169 15.73 5.49 21.82
CA ASN A 169 15.42 6.46 22.90
C ASN A 169 14.55 7.64 22.43
N GLY A 170 13.64 7.41 21.48
CA GLY A 170 12.67 8.41 21.06
C GLY A 170 11.55 8.62 22.08
N ALA A 171 10.64 9.54 21.77
CA ALA A 171 9.56 9.94 22.67
C ALA A 171 8.46 8.89 22.88
N GLY A 172 8.44 7.79 22.11
CA GLY A 172 7.45 6.73 22.22
C GLY A 172 6.04 7.13 21.77
N LEU A 173 5.91 8.14 20.92
CA LEU A 173 4.64 8.61 20.37
C LEU A 173 4.26 7.91 19.07
N VAL A 174 5.22 7.27 18.42
CA VAL A 174 5.06 6.56 17.14
C VAL A 174 5.67 5.17 17.24
N THR A 175 4.95 4.16 16.74
CA THR A 175 5.45 2.80 16.52
C THR A 175 5.44 2.51 15.03
N TYR A 176 6.53 1.95 14.51
CA TYR A 176 6.66 1.60 13.10
C TYR A 176 6.08 0.23 12.79
N MET A 177 5.25 0.15 11.75
CA MET A 177 4.68 -1.08 11.23
C MET A 177 5.13 -1.27 9.77
N ARG A 178 6.05 -2.20 9.54
CA ARG A 178 6.52 -2.53 8.19
C ARG A 178 5.52 -3.47 7.53
N LEU A 179 4.93 -3.04 6.44
CA LEU A 179 4.01 -3.86 5.65
C LEU A 179 4.80 -4.66 4.60
N VAL A 180 4.29 -5.85 4.30
CA VAL A 180 4.84 -6.73 3.27
C VAL A 180 4.05 -6.54 1.99
N GLU A 181 4.75 -6.33 0.88
CA GLU A 181 4.15 -6.22 -0.45
C GLU A 181 3.35 -7.47 -0.80
N GLY A 182 2.15 -7.28 -1.37
CA GLY A 182 1.20 -8.36 -1.66
C GLY A 182 0.56 -8.99 -0.42
N GLY A 183 0.89 -8.50 0.78
CA GLY A 183 0.40 -8.99 2.05
C GLY A 183 1.09 -10.27 2.53
N SER A 184 0.66 -10.80 3.67
CA SER A 184 1.22 -12.02 4.24
C SER A 184 0.42 -13.25 3.83
N PRO A 185 0.98 -14.19 3.06
CA PRO A 185 0.27 -15.39 2.63
C PRO A 185 -0.16 -16.31 3.79
N ALA A 186 0.37 -16.09 5.00
CA ALA A 186 -0.01 -16.82 6.20
C ALA A 186 -1.26 -16.24 6.89
N LEU A 187 -1.74 -15.06 6.47
CA LEU A 187 -2.89 -14.40 7.06
C LEU A 187 -4.12 -14.53 6.19
N GLY A 188 -5.27 -14.73 6.84
CA GLY A 188 -6.57 -14.80 6.19
C GLY A 188 -6.81 -16.08 5.38
N GLU A 189 -8.05 -16.27 4.96
CA GLU A 189 -8.49 -17.37 4.10
C GLU A 189 -9.36 -16.81 2.96
N GLY A 190 -9.44 -17.54 1.84
CA GLY A 190 -10.25 -17.15 0.69
C GLY A 190 -9.87 -15.76 0.15
N ASP A 191 -10.87 -14.93 -0.11
CA ASP A 191 -10.68 -13.56 -0.63
C ASP A 191 -10.00 -12.61 0.37
N GLY A 192 -9.99 -12.95 1.67
CA GLY A 192 -9.27 -12.22 2.72
C GLY A 192 -7.81 -12.62 2.88
N LYS A 193 -7.30 -13.54 2.05
CA LYS A 193 -5.91 -14.01 2.15
C LYS A 193 -4.92 -12.88 1.89
N GLY A 194 -3.95 -12.77 2.78
CA GLY A 194 -2.90 -11.77 2.70
C GLY A 194 -3.21 -10.43 3.37
N TYR A 195 -4.47 -10.16 3.75
CA TYR A 195 -4.83 -8.95 4.46
C TYR A 195 -4.34 -8.96 5.90
N LEU A 196 -3.68 -7.89 6.31
CA LEU A 196 -3.31 -7.64 7.69
C LEU A 196 -4.39 -6.78 8.34
N GLU A 197 -4.95 -7.21 9.46
CA GLU A 197 -5.86 -6.39 10.25
C GLU A 197 -5.10 -5.20 10.83
N ILE A 198 -5.55 -3.98 10.46
CA ILE A 198 -4.85 -2.74 10.78
C ILE A 198 -5.61 -1.88 11.78
N SER A 199 -6.90 -2.08 11.85
CA SER A 199 -7.85 -1.48 12.77
C SER A 199 -9.01 -2.46 12.93
N ASP A 200 -9.80 -2.30 13.96
CA ASP A 200 -10.99 -3.12 14.17
C ASP A 200 -11.89 -3.09 12.92
N GLY A 201 -12.16 -4.25 12.35
CA GLY A 201 -12.96 -4.40 11.13
C GLY A 201 -12.29 -4.04 9.80
N LEU A 202 -11.04 -3.53 9.79
CA LEU A 202 -10.33 -3.16 8.56
C LEU A 202 -9.06 -3.99 8.35
N GLY A 203 -8.97 -4.61 7.18
CA GLY A 203 -7.77 -5.26 6.67
C GLY A 203 -7.07 -4.41 5.61
N VAL A 204 -5.75 -4.52 5.51
CA VAL A 204 -4.95 -3.83 4.50
C VAL A 204 -4.04 -4.81 3.77
N LYS A 205 -3.87 -4.56 2.46
CA LYS A 205 -2.85 -5.17 1.61
C LYS A 205 -2.17 -4.05 0.83
N LEU A 206 -0.83 -4.06 0.82
CA LEU A 206 -0.02 -3.02 0.20
C LEU A 206 0.66 -3.56 -1.06
N PHE A 207 0.77 -2.70 -2.08
CA PHE A 207 1.61 -2.90 -3.26
C PHE A 207 2.49 -1.67 -3.46
N SER A 208 3.73 -1.89 -3.92
CA SER A 208 4.61 -0.80 -4.31
C SER A 208 4.26 -0.29 -5.71
N VAL A 209 4.34 1.01 -5.91
CA VAL A 209 4.23 1.70 -7.20
C VAL A 209 5.47 2.55 -7.43
N SER A 210 5.72 2.90 -8.69
CA SER A 210 6.81 3.79 -9.07
C SER A 210 6.32 5.22 -9.16
N HIS A 211 7.10 6.16 -8.62
CA HIS A 211 6.79 7.59 -8.59
C HIS A 211 7.99 8.41 -9.08
N GLY A 212 8.34 8.25 -10.36
CA GLY A 212 9.48 8.92 -10.96
C GLY A 212 10.82 8.34 -10.56
N HIS A 213 11.88 8.98 -11.02
CA HIS A 213 13.25 8.54 -10.79
C HIS A 213 14.20 9.73 -10.60
N CYS A 214 15.34 9.47 -9.99
CA CYS A 214 16.45 10.42 -9.93
C CYS A 214 17.76 9.75 -10.34
N ILE A 215 18.74 10.59 -10.68
CA ILE A 215 20.10 10.15 -10.92
C ILE A 215 20.91 10.47 -9.67
N GLU A 216 21.28 9.43 -8.92
CA GLU A 216 22.14 9.56 -7.75
C GLU A 216 23.60 9.52 -8.17
N ARG A 217 24.36 10.54 -7.83
CA ARG A 217 25.83 10.59 -8.01
C ARG A 217 26.58 10.03 -6.80
N HIS A 218 25.89 9.88 -5.67
CA HIS A 218 26.42 9.29 -4.45
C HIS A 218 25.41 8.29 -3.89
N PRO A 219 25.83 7.07 -3.49
CA PRO A 219 24.91 6.11 -2.92
C PRO A 219 24.36 6.63 -1.60
N HIS A 220 23.13 7.08 -1.55
CA HIS A 220 22.42 7.29 -0.30
C HIS A 220 22.27 5.93 0.39
N ARG A 221 22.89 5.78 1.55
CA ARG A 221 22.86 4.58 2.36
C ARG A 221 21.43 4.28 2.78
N GLY A 222 20.68 3.51 1.96
CA GLY A 222 19.31 3.13 2.29
C GLY A 222 18.43 2.71 1.12
N SER A 223 18.76 3.11 -0.09
CA SER A 223 18.04 2.66 -1.28
C SER A 223 18.63 1.35 -1.79
N SER A 224 18.25 0.24 -1.18
CA SER A 224 18.50 -1.06 -1.77
C SER A 224 17.46 -1.27 -2.86
N VAL A 225 17.83 -0.95 -4.09
CA VAL A 225 17.09 -1.41 -5.27
C VAL A 225 17.16 -2.93 -5.26
N SER A 226 16.11 -3.56 -4.79
CA SER A 226 15.86 -4.97 -5.03
C SER A 226 15.45 -5.09 -6.50
N SER A 227 16.43 -4.98 -7.41
CA SER A 227 16.21 -5.27 -8.82
C SER A 227 15.98 -6.77 -8.95
N ARG A 228 14.73 -7.18 -9.08
CA ARG A 228 14.35 -8.54 -9.49
C ARG A 228 14.63 -8.81 -10.97
N TYR A 229 15.18 -7.85 -11.70
CA TYR A 229 15.63 -8.05 -13.06
C TYR A 229 17.14 -8.24 -13.08
N GLY A 230 17.58 -9.43 -13.49
CA GLY A 230 18.96 -9.81 -13.63
C GLY A 230 19.73 -8.80 -14.48
N SER A 231 20.67 -8.14 -13.86
CA SER A 231 21.73 -7.41 -14.53
C SER A 231 22.50 -8.38 -15.40
N PHE A 232 22.32 -8.29 -16.71
CA PHE A 232 23.25 -8.94 -17.67
C PHE A 232 24.58 -8.19 -17.58
N ASP A 233 25.45 -8.72 -16.74
CA ASP A 233 26.83 -8.26 -16.64
C ASP A 233 27.61 -8.78 -17.86
N THR A 234 27.66 -7.97 -18.91
CA THR A 234 28.60 -8.19 -20.05
C THR A 234 29.97 -7.67 -19.63
N SER A 235 30.59 -8.31 -18.66
CA SER A 235 32.01 -8.16 -18.41
C SER A 235 32.75 -9.15 -19.23
N ALA A 236 33.35 -8.65 -20.32
CA ALA A 236 34.22 -9.37 -21.18
C ALA A 236 35.37 -10.05 -20.42
N VAL A 237 35.49 -11.32 -20.63
CA VAL A 237 36.62 -12.17 -20.22
C VAL A 237 37.87 -11.62 -20.87
N THR A 238 38.80 -11.09 -20.10
CA THR A 238 40.21 -10.97 -20.52
C THR A 238 41.05 -11.78 -19.53
N ALA A 239 41.64 -12.81 -20.12
CA ALA A 239 42.52 -13.76 -19.51
C ALA A 239 43.78 -13.08 -18.94
N SER A 240 44.18 -13.46 -17.74
CA SER A 240 45.51 -13.20 -17.19
C SER A 240 46.52 -14.21 -17.71
N PRO A 241 47.76 -13.80 -18.02
CA PRO A 241 48.88 -14.70 -17.98
C PRO A 241 49.69 -14.57 -16.70
N ARG A 242 50.02 -15.71 -16.15
CA ARG A 242 50.98 -15.88 -15.05
C ARG A 242 52.40 -15.49 -15.50
N GLY A 243 53.14 -14.85 -14.58
CA GLY A 243 54.59 -14.66 -14.71
C GLY A 243 55.28 -14.45 -13.38
N VAL A 244 56.28 -15.18 -13.13
CA VAL A 244 57.11 -15.51 -11.95
C VAL A 244 58.05 -14.36 -11.53
N PRO A 245 58.62 -14.36 -10.28
CA PRO A 245 59.30 -13.21 -9.63
C PRO A 245 60.82 -13.16 -9.87
N GLY A 246 61.36 -11.96 -9.77
CA GLY A 246 62.83 -11.79 -9.80
C GLY A 246 63.30 -10.35 -9.59
N SER A 247 63.82 -10.09 -8.39
CA SER A 247 64.98 -9.29 -7.97
C SER A 247 65.25 -7.85 -8.41
N THR A 248 65.47 -7.05 -7.33
CA THR A 248 66.53 -6.05 -7.05
C THR A 248 66.50 -4.68 -7.70
N ALA A 249 66.33 -3.72 -6.80
CA ALA A 249 67.02 -2.44 -6.54
C ALA A 249 67.47 -1.54 -7.70
N ALA A 250 67.02 -0.30 -7.69
CA ALA A 250 67.88 0.90 -7.60
C ALA A 250 67.04 2.20 -7.53
N SER A 251 67.53 3.05 -6.68
CA SER A 251 67.09 4.39 -6.32
C SER A 251 67.19 5.43 -7.45
N GLY A 252 66.20 6.39 -7.44
CA GLY A 252 66.33 7.67 -8.12
C GLY A 252 65.04 8.49 -8.04
N PRO A 253 65.05 9.74 -7.60
CA PRO A 253 63.87 10.55 -7.37
C PRO A 253 63.55 11.38 -8.63
N SER A 254 62.31 11.51 -8.97
CA SER A 254 61.69 12.77 -9.39
C SER A 254 60.39 12.61 -10.15
N SER A 255 59.57 13.55 -9.79
CA SER A 255 58.48 14.23 -10.47
C SER A 255 57.09 13.65 -10.29
N LEU A 256 56.46 14.29 -9.41
CA LEU A 256 55.10 14.85 -9.41
C LEU A 256 54.47 14.87 -10.82
N PHE A 257 53.59 13.94 -11.08
CA PHE A 257 52.30 14.11 -11.81
C PHE A 257 51.57 12.80 -11.66
N ARG A 258 50.98 12.60 -10.48
CA ARG A 258 49.95 11.58 -10.30
C ARG A 258 48.65 12.19 -10.86
N GLY A 259 48.44 11.97 -12.15
CA GLY A 259 47.15 12.17 -12.73
C GLY A 259 46.16 11.31 -11.92
N SER A 260 45.36 11.96 -11.13
CA SER A 260 44.16 11.36 -10.56
C SER A 260 43.35 10.82 -11.74
N ALA A 261 43.37 9.51 -11.93
CA ALA A 261 42.28 8.86 -12.65
C ALA A 261 41.01 9.25 -11.84
N ALA A 262 40.33 10.29 -12.31
CA ALA A 262 39.00 10.59 -11.85
C ALA A 262 38.20 9.30 -12.08
N GLY A 263 37.92 8.58 -11.01
CA GLY A 263 36.98 7.49 -11.06
C GLY A 263 35.72 8.07 -11.67
N GLN A 264 35.27 7.57 -12.79
CA GLN A 264 33.96 7.87 -13.30
C GLN A 264 32.99 7.50 -12.18
N GLU A 265 32.41 8.51 -11.55
CA GLU A 265 31.33 8.33 -10.58
C GLU A 265 30.23 7.60 -11.36
N LYS A 266 29.95 6.38 -10.98
CA LYS A 266 28.93 5.56 -11.60
C LYS A 266 27.58 6.19 -11.23
N GLU A 267 26.96 6.87 -12.16
CA GLU A 267 25.61 7.39 -12.00
C GLU A 267 24.68 6.18 -11.80
N THR A 268 23.92 6.18 -10.72
CA THR A 268 22.94 5.15 -10.42
C THR A 268 21.56 5.77 -10.54
N ILE A 269 20.73 5.19 -11.38
CA ILE A 269 19.32 5.59 -11.49
C ILE A 269 18.56 4.94 -10.34
N CYS A 270 17.85 5.75 -9.56
CA CYS A 270 17.00 5.32 -8.46
C CYS A 270 15.55 5.67 -8.78
N VAL A 271 14.66 4.69 -8.66
CA VAL A 271 13.21 4.89 -8.77
C VAL A 271 12.65 5.18 -7.38
N TYR A 272 11.84 6.22 -7.25
CA TYR A 272 11.14 6.49 -6.00
C TYR A 272 10.01 5.51 -5.78
N ASP A 273 9.97 4.92 -4.57
CA ASP A 273 8.90 4.04 -4.16
C ASP A 273 7.73 4.84 -3.58
N SER A 274 6.53 4.57 -4.06
CA SER A 274 5.26 4.93 -3.44
C SER A 274 4.42 3.66 -3.23
N SER A 275 3.21 3.78 -2.72
CA SER A 275 2.38 2.64 -2.35
C SER A 275 0.94 2.80 -2.78
N ALA A 276 0.31 1.67 -3.11
CA ALA A 276 -1.13 1.55 -3.25
C ALA A 276 -1.67 0.60 -2.17
N TYR A 277 -2.79 0.98 -1.53
CA TYR A 277 -3.39 0.25 -0.44
C TYR A 277 -4.77 -0.29 -0.84
N PHE A 278 -4.93 -1.61 -0.84
CA PHE A 278 -6.26 -2.21 -0.76
C PHE A 278 -6.70 -2.20 0.70
N ILE A 279 -7.81 -1.54 0.98
CA ILE A 279 -8.41 -1.47 2.32
C ILE A 279 -9.76 -2.17 2.25
N ARG A 280 -9.91 -3.20 3.08
CA ARG A 280 -11.05 -4.12 3.08
C ARG A 280 -11.83 -4.01 4.38
N ASP A 281 -13.14 -3.91 4.27
CA ASP A 281 -14.06 -4.20 5.37
C ASP A 281 -14.14 -5.72 5.57
N ASN A 282 -13.74 -6.18 6.76
CA ASN A 282 -13.62 -7.61 7.04
C ASN A 282 -14.98 -8.31 7.14
N ALA A 283 -16.05 -7.57 7.47
CA ALA A 283 -17.39 -8.12 7.62
C ALA A 283 -18.07 -8.41 6.27
N THR A 284 -17.96 -7.49 5.33
CA THR A 284 -18.66 -7.56 4.04
C THR A 284 -17.77 -8.00 2.88
N GLY A 285 -16.46 -7.84 3.03
CA GLY A 285 -15.49 -8.03 1.96
C GLY A 285 -15.45 -6.88 0.94
N ARG A 286 -16.13 -5.75 1.20
CA ARG A 286 -16.03 -4.55 0.36
C ARG A 286 -14.65 -3.94 0.49
N GLU A 287 -14.15 -3.41 -0.61
CA GLU A 287 -12.79 -2.88 -0.70
C GLU A 287 -12.75 -1.53 -1.40
N VAL A 288 -11.74 -0.75 -1.04
CA VAL A 288 -11.30 0.42 -1.78
C VAL A 288 -9.81 0.28 -2.06
N LEU A 289 -9.37 0.82 -3.19
CA LEU A 289 -7.96 0.91 -3.57
C LEU A 289 -7.56 2.37 -3.57
N ILE A 290 -6.57 2.73 -2.76
CA ILE A 290 -6.07 4.11 -2.65
C ILE A 290 -4.59 4.11 -3.04
N PHE A 291 -4.27 4.83 -4.09
CA PHE A 291 -2.91 5.08 -4.54
C PHE A 291 -2.30 6.30 -3.84
N GLY A 292 -0.99 6.24 -3.57
CA GLY A 292 -0.19 7.45 -3.49
C GLY A 292 0.18 7.95 -4.87
N ASP A 293 1.20 8.80 -4.95
CA ASP A 293 1.70 9.29 -6.22
C ASP A 293 2.24 8.14 -7.06
N VAL A 294 1.93 8.15 -8.35
CA VAL A 294 2.21 7.04 -9.26
C VAL A 294 2.47 7.54 -10.68
N GLU A 295 3.48 6.99 -11.32
CA GLU A 295 3.74 7.21 -12.74
C GLU A 295 3.09 6.13 -13.63
N PRO A 296 2.79 6.42 -14.90
CA PRO A 296 2.23 5.43 -15.80
C PRO A 296 3.26 4.35 -16.14
N ASP A 297 2.81 3.08 -16.22
CA ASP A 297 3.69 1.95 -16.56
C ASP A 297 4.39 2.14 -17.91
N SER A 298 3.76 2.82 -18.86
CA SER A 298 4.32 3.11 -20.19
C SER A 298 5.54 4.02 -20.18
N MET A 299 5.75 4.80 -19.10
CA MET A 299 6.87 5.71 -18.94
C MET A 299 7.83 5.30 -17.83
N SER A 300 7.39 4.39 -16.96
CA SER A 300 8.15 3.99 -15.80
C SER A 300 9.40 3.20 -16.16
N LEU A 301 10.51 3.50 -15.50
CA LEU A 301 11.72 2.67 -15.54
C LEU A 301 11.58 1.37 -14.73
N SER A 302 10.51 1.27 -13.93
CA SER A 302 10.17 0.08 -13.15
C SER A 302 8.63 -0.04 -13.08
N PRO A 303 7.97 -0.47 -14.19
CA PRO A 303 6.51 -0.58 -14.26
C PRO A 303 5.99 -1.58 -13.22
N ARG A 304 4.95 -1.21 -12.48
CA ARG A 304 4.38 -2.02 -11.37
C ARG A 304 2.85 -2.01 -11.34
N ASN A 305 2.20 -1.09 -12.06
CA ASN A 305 0.75 -0.89 -11.99
C ASN A 305 -0.01 -2.11 -12.52
N LEU A 306 0.52 -2.77 -13.56
CA LEU A 306 -0.11 -3.98 -14.10
C LEU A 306 -0.31 -5.06 -13.05
N GLY A 307 0.65 -5.27 -12.13
CA GLY A 307 0.49 -6.22 -11.04
C GLY A 307 -0.64 -5.86 -10.07
N ILE A 308 -0.90 -4.56 -9.88
CA ILE A 308 -2.02 -4.06 -9.08
C ILE A 308 -3.34 -4.27 -9.81
N TRP A 309 -3.37 -4.04 -11.13
CA TRP A 309 -4.57 -4.28 -11.95
C TRP A 309 -4.95 -5.76 -11.96
N GLN A 310 -3.98 -6.67 -12.01
CA GLN A 310 -4.23 -8.11 -11.88
C GLN A 310 -4.80 -8.49 -10.52
N GLU A 311 -4.36 -7.84 -9.45
CA GLU A 311 -4.90 -8.04 -8.10
C GLU A 311 -6.31 -7.42 -7.96
N ALA A 312 -6.58 -6.27 -8.61
CA ALA A 312 -7.86 -5.58 -8.56
C ALA A 312 -8.95 -6.27 -9.40
N ALA A 313 -8.57 -6.82 -10.55
CA ALA A 313 -9.50 -7.34 -11.54
C ALA A 313 -10.51 -8.38 -11.01
N PRO A 314 -10.13 -9.44 -10.29
CA PRO A 314 -11.09 -10.39 -9.73
C PRO A 314 -12.03 -9.74 -8.70
N ARG A 315 -11.58 -8.70 -7.99
CA ARG A 315 -12.39 -7.97 -7.01
C ARG A 315 -13.44 -7.10 -7.68
N ILE A 316 -13.08 -6.47 -8.80
CA ILE A 316 -14.03 -5.72 -9.64
C ILE A 316 -15.03 -6.68 -10.27
N ALA A 317 -14.56 -7.79 -10.85
CA ALA A 317 -15.42 -8.80 -11.46
C ALA A 317 -16.46 -9.37 -10.48
N ASN A 318 -16.10 -9.53 -9.20
CA ASN A 318 -16.98 -10.00 -8.12
C ASN A 318 -17.77 -8.86 -7.45
N GLY A 319 -17.56 -7.60 -7.85
CA GLY A 319 -18.21 -6.43 -7.28
C GLY A 319 -17.77 -6.11 -5.84
N ASN A 320 -16.61 -6.56 -5.40
CA ASN A 320 -16.07 -6.28 -4.07
C ASN A 320 -15.32 -4.94 -4.03
N LEU A 321 -14.53 -4.59 -5.06
CA LEU A 321 -13.87 -3.31 -5.16
C LEU A 321 -14.87 -2.24 -5.60
N ALA A 322 -15.12 -1.25 -4.73
CA ALA A 322 -16.12 -0.22 -4.91
C ALA A 322 -15.58 1.03 -5.58
N ALA A 323 -14.35 1.40 -5.25
CA ALA A 323 -13.71 2.61 -5.77
C ALA A 323 -12.19 2.46 -5.83
N ILE A 324 -11.60 3.19 -6.78
CA ILE A 324 -10.16 3.41 -6.90
C ILE A 324 -9.93 4.90 -6.73
N PHE A 325 -9.05 5.28 -5.80
CA PHE A 325 -8.55 6.63 -5.63
C PHE A 325 -7.17 6.68 -6.27
N ILE A 326 -7.03 7.45 -7.34
CA ILE A 326 -5.79 7.53 -8.13
C ILE A 326 -5.48 8.98 -8.46
N GLU A 327 -4.22 9.33 -8.45
CA GLU A 327 -3.80 10.68 -8.79
C GLU A 327 -4.04 11.02 -10.26
N CYS A 328 -4.26 12.31 -10.52
CA CYS A 328 -4.11 12.94 -11.82
C CYS A 328 -3.66 14.38 -11.57
N SER A 329 -2.34 14.57 -11.49
CA SER A 329 -1.75 15.82 -11.00
C SER A 329 -1.84 16.96 -11.97
N TYR A 330 -1.84 16.69 -13.25
CA TYR A 330 -1.80 17.67 -14.33
C TYR A 330 -2.86 17.39 -15.40
N ASP A 331 -3.27 18.40 -16.13
CA ASP A 331 -4.03 18.25 -17.37
C ASP A 331 -3.12 17.82 -18.54
N ASN A 332 -3.69 17.45 -19.68
CA ASN A 332 -2.96 16.95 -20.84
C ASN A 332 -2.05 17.99 -21.53
N SER A 333 -2.09 19.26 -21.13
CA SER A 333 -1.16 20.27 -21.63
C SER A 333 0.26 20.08 -21.07
N GLN A 334 0.41 19.33 -19.99
CA GLN A 334 1.71 19.03 -19.40
C GLN A 334 2.49 18.07 -20.29
N THR A 335 3.76 18.41 -20.54
CA THR A 335 4.67 17.58 -21.35
C THR A 335 5.26 16.44 -20.53
N ASP A 336 5.61 15.33 -21.19
CA ASP A 336 6.07 14.09 -20.55
C ASP A 336 7.33 14.29 -19.71
N ASP A 337 8.25 15.14 -20.16
CA ASP A 337 9.49 15.50 -19.45
C ASP A 337 9.27 16.29 -18.15
N ARG A 338 8.04 16.77 -17.92
CA ARG A 338 7.66 17.58 -16.74
C ARG A 338 6.55 16.96 -15.91
N LEU A 339 6.32 15.67 -16.06
CA LEU A 339 5.34 14.94 -15.22
C LEU A 339 5.87 14.67 -13.82
N TYR A 340 7.19 14.62 -13.65
CA TYR A 340 7.83 14.38 -12.35
C TYR A 340 7.30 13.14 -11.61
N GLY A 341 6.97 12.09 -12.37
CA GLY A 341 6.45 10.84 -11.81
C GLY A 341 4.96 10.85 -11.49
N HIS A 342 4.18 11.70 -12.18
CA HIS A 342 2.73 11.83 -11.99
C HIS A 342 1.94 11.51 -13.26
N LEU A 343 0.61 11.43 -13.12
CA LEU A 343 -0.34 11.14 -14.19
C LEU A 343 -1.00 12.42 -14.77
N THR A 344 -1.44 12.28 -16.01
CA THR A 344 -2.39 13.17 -16.71
C THR A 344 -3.59 12.36 -17.16
N PRO A 345 -4.71 12.96 -17.61
CA PRO A 345 -5.89 12.23 -18.07
C PRO A 345 -5.61 11.16 -19.10
N ARG A 346 -4.75 11.41 -20.10
CA ARG A 346 -4.38 10.40 -21.10
C ARG A 346 -3.76 9.15 -20.49
N TYR A 347 -2.93 9.31 -19.46
CA TYR A 347 -2.29 8.18 -18.76
C TYR A 347 -3.23 7.49 -17.78
N VAL A 348 -4.12 8.23 -17.11
CA VAL A 348 -5.19 7.62 -16.30
C VAL A 348 -6.05 6.73 -17.18
N ILE A 349 -6.48 7.20 -18.36
CA ILE A 349 -7.26 6.39 -19.30
C ILE A 349 -6.47 5.15 -19.76
N GLN A 350 -5.18 5.29 -20.08
CA GLN A 350 -4.32 4.17 -20.46
C GLN A 350 -4.24 3.10 -19.34
N GLU A 351 -4.05 3.51 -18.10
CA GLU A 351 -4.04 2.61 -16.95
C GLU A 351 -5.41 1.95 -16.72
N MET A 352 -6.50 2.69 -16.89
CA MET A 352 -7.87 2.14 -16.78
C MET A 352 -8.20 1.18 -17.94
N GLN A 353 -7.66 1.38 -19.13
CA GLN A 353 -7.76 0.43 -20.24
C GLN A 353 -7.03 -0.89 -19.92
N ALA A 354 -5.82 -0.81 -19.33
CA ALA A 354 -5.09 -1.97 -18.87
C ALA A 354 -5.87 -2.72 -17.77
N LEU A 355 -6.50 -2.00 -16.84
CA LEU A 355 -7.38 -2.57 -15.83
C LEU A 355 -8.61 -3.24 -16.48
N ALA A 356 -9.27 -2.58 -17.43
CA ALA A 356 -10.44 -3.12 -18.13
C ALA A 356 -10.13 -4.45 -18.83
N ALA A 357 -8.97 -4.53 -19.51
CA ALA A 357 -8.49 -5.75 -20.13
C ALA A 357 -8.28 -6.88 -19.11
N THR A 358 -7.66 -6.57 -17.96
CA THR A 358 -7.45 -7.57 -16.90
C THR A 358 -8.75 -8.02 -16.23
N VAL A 359 -9.74 -7.13 -16.08
CA VAL A 359 -11.08 -7.46 -15.56
C VAL A 359 -11.81 -8.41 -16.48
N GLU A 360 -11.73 -8.17 -17.77
CA GLU A 360 -12.39 -9.05 -18.75
C GLU A 360 -11.74 -10.45 -18.78
N MET A 361 -10.41 -10.52 -18.71
CA MET A 361 -9.70 -11.79 -18.56
C MET A 361 -10.11 -12.52 -17.27
N ALA A 362 -10.27 -11.81 -16.16
CA ALA A 362 -10.71 -12.39 -14.88
C ALA A 362 -12.16 -12.92 -14.96
N ARG A 363 -13.05 -12.26 -15.68
CA ARG A 363 -14.43 -12.73 -15.93
C ARG A 363 -14.47 -14.00 -16.78
N GLN A 364 -13.59 -14.09 -17.78
CA GLN A 364 -13.51 -15.26 -18.65
C GLN A 364 -12.88 -16.48 -17.95
N ASN A 365 -11.93 -16.24 -17.03
CA ASN A 365 -11.23 -17.27 -16.29
C ASN A 365 -11.38 -17.05 -14.77
N PRO A 366 -12.57 -17.25 -14.20
CA PRO A 366 -12.76 -17.06 -12.78
C PRO A 366 -11.83 -18.01 -12.00
N PRO A 367 -11.14 -17.52 -10.93
CA PRO A 367 -10.27 -18.37 -10.13
C PRO A 367 -11.06 -19.56 -9.61
N LYS A 368 -10.59 -20.78 -9.91
CA LYS A 368 -11.21 -22.00 -9.39
C LYS A 368 -11.12 -21.95 -7.88
N LEU A 369 -12.27 -21.86 -7.20
CA LEU A 369 -12.35 -22.04 -5.76
C LEU A 369 -11.66 -23.37 -5.42
N GLU A 370 -10.51 -23.31 -4.76
CA GLU A 370 -9.88 -24.49 -4.17
C GLU A 370 -10.85 -25.03 -3.13
N SER A 371 -11.61 -26.05 -3.53
CA SER A 371 -12.40 -26.81 -2.58
C SER A 371 -11.42 -27.45 -1.59
N THR A 372 -11.39 -26.95 -0.37
CA THR A 372 -10.69 -27.57 0.73
C THR A 372 -11.24 -28.97 0.94
N LYS A 373 -10.65 -29.96 0.25
CA LYS A 373 -10.85 -31.37 0.57
C LYS A 373 -10.31 -31.59 1.99
N LYS A 374 -11.18 -31.49 2.99
CA LYS A 374 -10.92 -32.03 4.33
C LYS A 374 -10.49 -33.48 4.16
N ARG A 375 -9.20 -33.76 4.29
CA ARG A 375 -8.68 -35.10 4.44
C ARG A 375 -9.26 -35.67 5.74
N LYS A 376 -10.32 -36.44 5.60
CA LYS A 376 -10.88 -37.29 6.65
C LYS A 376 -9.81 -38.33 6.96
N ARG A 377 -9.10 -38.19 8.07
CA ARG A 377 -8.27 -39.24 8.65
C ARG A 377 -9.23 -40.31 9.14
N GLU A 378 -9.39 -41.37 8.38
CA GLU A 378 -9.96 -42.62 8.84
C GLU A 378 -8.98 -43.23 9.84
N GLY A 379 -9.34 -43.16 11.10
CA GLY A 379 -8.64 -43.90 12.16
C GLY A 379 -9.11 -45.33 12.14
N GLU A 380 -8.23 -46.24 11.75
CA GLU A 380 -8.38 -47.68 12.00
C GLU A 380 -8.44 -47.97 13.52
N ARG A 381 -9.61 -48.38 13.98
CA ARG A 381 -9.79 -48.98 15.30
C ARG A 381 -9.37 -50.44 15.24
N GLY A 382 -8.20 -50.75 15.72
CA GLY A 382 -7.83 -52.10 16.15
C GLY A 382 -8.39 -52.39 17.54
N ARG A 383 -9.26 -53.39 17.64
CA ARG A 383 -9.76 -54.00 18.86
C ARG A 383 -8.68 -54.93 19.46
N ASN A 384 -8.51 -54.82 20.77
CA ASN A 384 -8.29 -55.97 21.75
C ASN A 384 -8.08 -55.30 23.10
N GLY A 385 -8.77 -55.51 24.11
CA GLY A 385 -9.26 -56.59 24.87
C GLY A 385 -8.62 -56.61 26.25
N ALA A 386 -9.46 -56.56 27.31
CA ALA A 386 -9.32 -57.13 28.66
C ALA A 386 -8.69 -56.31 29.80
N ASP A 387 -9.55 -55.98 30.76
CA ASP A 387 -9.52 -56.15 32.22
C ASP A 387 -8.42 -55.53 33.10
N GLY A 388 -8.90 -54.81 34.14
CA GLY A 388 -8.16 -54.62 35.38
C GLY A 388 -8.59 -53.37 36.17
N ALA A 389 -9.39 -53.62 37.19
CA ALA A 389 -9.88 -52.66 38.19
C ALA A 389 -8.77 -52.08 39.07
N GLY A 390 -8.98 -50.87 39.60
CA GLY A 390 -8.21 -50.35 40.72
C GLY A 390 -8.44 -48.87 41.01
N ALA A 391 -9.08 -48.59 42.11
CA ALA A 391 -9.47 -47.32 42.67
C ALA A 391 -8.31 -46.44 43.16
N GLY A 392 -8.53 -45.14 43.26
CA GLY A 392 -7.97 -44.35 44.34
C GLY A 392 -7.38 -42.98 44.03
N HIS A 393 -8.14 -41.96 44.44
CA HIS A 393 -7.74 -40.70 45.07
C HIS A 393 -6.70 -39.74 44.46
N GLY A 394 -7.14 -38.55 44.09
CA GLY A 394 -6.91 -37.28 44.85
C GLY A 394 -5.57 -36.59 44.64
N GLY A 395 -5.62 -35.31 44.26
CA GLY A 395 -4.53 -34.38 44.57
C GLY A 395 -4.13 -33.39 43.45
N GLU A 396 -4.70 -32.23 43.53
CA GLU A 396 -4.18 -30.86 43.31
C GLU A 396 -3.03 -30.57 42.34
N ASP A 397 -3.37 -29.61 41.47
CA ASP A 397 -2.62 -28.46 40.93
C ASP A 397 -1.10 -28.35 41.05
N ARG A 398 -0.46 -28.16 39.90
CA ARG A 398 0.44 -27.02 39.63
C ARG A 398 1.04 -27.08 38.21
N PRO A 399 1.26 -25.91 37.52
CA PRO A 399 1.79 -25.88 36.17
C PRO A 399 3.31 -25.95 36.17
N ILE A 400 3.87 -26.72 35.23
CA ILE A 400 5.33 -26.87 35.06
C ILE A 400 5.72 -26.30 33.68
N SER A 401 6.58 -25.28 33.70
CA SER A 401 7.30 -24.76 32.54
C SER A 401 8.40 -25.73 32.07
N PRO A 402 8.67 -25.90 30.78
CA PRO A 402 9.82 -26.67 30.33
C PRO A 402 11.07 -25.83 30.25
N LYS A 403 12.11 -26.29 30.95
CA LYS A 403 13.48 -25.79 30.91
C LYS A 403 14.20 -26.27 29.66
N SER A 404 14.92 -25.33 29.04
CA SER A 404 15.99 -25.52 28.07
C SER A 404 17.16 -26.33 28.65
N THR A 405 17.69 -27.31 27.87
CA THR A 405 19.06 -27.82 28.06
C THR A 405 19.67 -28.23 26.74
N ARG A 406 20.75 -27.49 26.38
CA ARG A 406 21.76 -27.92 25.42
C ARG A 406 22.72 -28.91 26.11
N PRO A 407 23.46 -29.78 25.36
CA PRO A 407 24.89 -29.87 25.52
C PRO A 407 25.72 -29.83 24.24
N ILE A 408 26.85 -29.17 24.39
CA ILE A 408 27.98 -29.04 23.47
C ILE A 408 28.83 -30.32 23.60
N LYS A 409 29.36 -30.87 22.48
CA LYS A 409 30.64 -31.60 22.47
C LYS A 409 31.40 -31.42 21.17
N LYS A 410 32.72 -31.18 21.36
CA LYS A 410 33.81 -30.90 20.41
C LYS A 410 34.32 -32.17 19.70
N GLY A 411 34.95 -31.96 18.54
CA GLY A 411 35.60 -32.71 17.52
C GLY A 411 36.62 -33.80 17.93
N PRO A 412 37.52 -34.33 17.06
CA PRO A 412 38.21 -33.73 15.94
C PRO A 412 38.40 -34.60 14.64
N SER A 413 38.80 -33.95 13.58
CA SER A 413 39.74 -34.23 12.48
C SER A 413 39.76 -35.56 11.67
N SER A 414 39.80 -35.35 10.37
CA SER A 414 40.71 -35.80 9.30
C SER A 414 40.23 -36.84 8.27
N SER A 415 40.42 -36.42 7.04
CA SER A 415 40.90 -37.08 5.82
C SER A 415 39.93 -37.77 4.86
N THR A 416 39.89 -37.16 3.70
CA THR A 416 40.14 -37.64 2.32
C THR A 416 39.24 -38.70 1.67
N PHE A 417 38.97 -38.38 0.41
CA PHE A 417 38.52 -39.15 -0.76
C PHE A 417 37.02 -39.09 -1.12
N GLY A 418 36.76 -38.45 -2.28
CA GLY A 418 35.53 -38.64 -3.04
C GLY A 418 35.68 -39.84 -4.00
N PRO A 419 34.85 -40.00 -5.02
CA PRO A 419 33.47 -39.60 -5.22
C PRO A 419 32.58 -40.83 -5.51
N GLU A 420 31.27 -40.75 -5.37
CA GLU A 420 30.34 -41.38 -6.31
C GLU A 420 28.87 -40.99 -6.04
N TYR A 421 28.17 -40.82 -7.14
CA TYR A 421 26.77 -40.55 -7.34
C TYR A 421 25.86 -41.60 -6.71
N SER A 422 24.81 -41.18 -6.01
CA SER A 422 23.48 -41.75 -6.19
C SER A 422 22.44 -40.82 -5.61
N GLY A 423 21.52 -40.42 -6.47
CA GLY A 423 20.40 -39.55 -6.20
C GLY A 423 19.44 -40.18 -5.21
N VAL A 424 18.96 -39.38 -4.30
CA VAL A 424 17.72 -39.63 -3.58
C VAL A 424 16.79 -38.49 -3.96
N ASP A 425 15.79 -38.81 -4.76
CA ASP A 425 14.70 -37.96 -5.14
C ASP A 425 13.92 -37.49 -3.90
N THR A 426 14.07 -36.23 -3.57
CA THR A 426 13.07 -35.57 -2.75
C THR A 426 11.90 -35.21 -3.66
N PRO A 427 10.66 -35.59 -3.34
CA PRO A 427 9.52 -35.20 -4.16
C PRO A 427 9.31 -33.69 -4.04
N HIS A 428 9.72 -32.95 -5.06
CA HIS A 428 9.23 -31.59 -5.28
C HIS A 428 7.73 -31.67 -5.52
N ILE A 429 6.97 -31.16 -4.58
CA ILE A 429 5.57 -30.83 -4.82
C ILE A 429 5.58 -29.68 -5.82
N ALA A 430 5.50 -30.00 -7.09
CA ALA A 430 5.20 -29.07 -8.14
C ALA A 430 3.78 -28.58 -7.93
N THR A 431 3.62 -27.37 -7.44
CA THR A 431 2.40 -26.62 -7.60
C THR A 431 2.29 -26.32 -9.08
N PRO A 432 1.25 -26.73 -9.81
CA PRO A 432 1.04 -26.29 -11.18
C PRO A 432 0.47 -24.86 -11.13
N THR A 433 1.32 -23.89 -10.95
CA THR A 433 1.07 -22.55 -11.46
C THR A 433 1.50 -22.59 -12.91
N ALA A 434 0.54 -22.46 -13.82
CA ALA A 434 0.85 -22.04 -15.16
C ALA A 434 1.50 -20.67 -15.02
N GLU A 435 2.84 -20.64 -15.01
CA GLU A 435 3.60 -19.42 -15.16
C GLU A 435 3.35 -18.92 -16.57
N MET A 436 2.28 -18.13 -16.75
CA MET A 436 2.23 -17.20 -17.88
C MET A 436 3.37 -16.23 -17.66
N SER A 437 4.30 -16.20 -18.60
CA SER A 437 5.39 -15.24 -18.58
C SER A 437 4.79 -13.83 -18.54
N LEU A 438 5.36 -12.93 -17.71
CA LEU A 438 4.94 -11.53 -17.66
C LEU A 438 4.95 -10.91 -19.07
N THR A 439 5.92 -11.30 -19.91
CA THR A 439 6.07 -10.87 -21.31
C THR A 439 4.95 -11.37 -22.22
N ASP A 440 4.43 -12.57 -21.99
CA ASP A 440 3.31 -13.10 -22.78
C ASP A 440 2.01 -12.37 -22.43
N LEU A 441 1.83 -12.03 -21.14
CA LEU A 441 0.69 -11.28 -20.66
C LEU A 441 0.73 -9.81 -21.12
N GLU A 442 1.91 -9.18 -21.10
CA GLU A 442 2.12 -7.83 -21.65
C GLU A 442 1.82 -7.79 -23.15
N ALA A 443 2.21 -8.82 -23.91
CA ALA A 443 1.92 -8.94 -25.33
C ALA A 443 0.41 -9.15 -25.59
N ASP A 444 -0.26 -9.96 -24.79
CA ASP A 444 -1.71 -10.20 -24.89
C ASP A 444 -2.51 -8.94 -24.55
N ILE A 445 -2.09 -8.16 -23.53
CA ILE A 445 -2.69 -6.89 -23.17
C ILE A 445 -2.45 -5.85 -24.27
N ALA A 446 -1.22 -5.74 -24.81
CA ALA A 446 -0.90 -4.82 -25.90
C ALA A 446 -1.70 -5.14 -27.17
N HIS A 447 -1.97 -6.41 -27.45
CA HIS A 447 -2.82 -6.83 -28.57
C HIS A 447 -4.30 -6.53 -28.29
N ALA A 448 -4.76 -6.70 -27.06
CA ALA A 448 -6.12 -6.39 -26.62
C ALA A 448 -6.44 -4.89 -26.66
N MET A 449 -5.44 -4.03 -26.42
CA MET A 449 -5.59 -2.57 -26.47
C MET A 449 -5.85 -2.01 -27.88
N GLN A 450 -5.68 -2.82 -28.94
CA GLN A 450 -5.88 -2.37 -30.33
C GLN A 450 -7.34 -2.47 -30.83
N VAL A 451 -8.28 -2.94 -29.98
CA VAL A 451 -9.69 -3.08 -30.36
C VAL A 451 -10.56 -2.65 -29.19
N PRO A 452 -11.64 -1.86 -29.39
CA PRO A 452 -12.59 -1.51 -28.33
C PRO A 452 -13.47 -2.73 -27.95
N GLN A 453 -12.83 -3.78 -27.41
CA GLN A 453 -13.50 -5.04 -27.03
C GLN A 453 -14.02 -5.03 -25.59
N PHE A 454 -13.68 -4.01 -24.78
CA PHE A 454 -13.95 -4.02 -23.35
C PHE A 454 -14.97 -2.97 -22.92
N ALA A 455 -15.93 -2.67 -23.82
CA ALA A 455 -16.99 -1.71 -23.53
C ALA A 455 -17.67 -2.05 -22.17
N ASN A 456 -17.69 -1.07 -21.27
CA ASN A 456 -18.29 -1.17 -19.94
C ASN A 456 -17.64 -2.23 -19.01
N ALA A 457 -16.40 -2.62 -19.24
CA ALA A 457 -15.72 -3.58 -18.37
C ALA A 457 -15.59 -3.10 -16.91
N LEU A 458 -15.51 -1.78 -16.69
CA LEU A 458 -15.43 -1.16 -15.37
C LEU A 458 -16.77 -0.60 -14.87
N ARG A 459 -17.88 -1.03 -15.43
CA ARG A 459 -19.22 -0.54 -15.05
C ARG A 459 -19.47 -0.69 -13.55
N GLY A 460 -19.87 0.44 -12.92
CA GLY A 460 -20.17 0.50 -11.48
C GLY A 460 -18.96 0.75 -10.59
N LEU A 461 -17.76 0.84 -11.16
CA LEU A 461 -16.55 1.27 -10.45
C LEU A 461 -16.49 2.80 -10.40
N LYS A 462 -16.17 3.36 -9.24
CA LYS A 462 -15.83 4.78 -9.09
C LYS A 462 -14.33 4.96 -9.19
N VAL A 463 -13.89 5.84 -10.10
CA VAL A 463 -12.48 6.28 -10.21
C VAL A 463 -12.41 7.69 -9.67
N VAL A 464 -11.93 7.82 -8.45
CA VAL A 464 -11.86 9.08 -7.73
C VAL A 464 -10.47 9.69 -7.94
N ILE A 465 -10.46 10.83 -8.61
CA ILE A 465 -9.24 11.57 -8.90
C ILE A 465 -8.80 12.36 -7.69
N ILE A 466 -7.55 12.20 -7.32
CA ILE A 466 -6.88 12.83 -6.17
C ILE A 466 -5.60 13.54 -6.63
N HIS A 467 -4.96 14.27 -5.73
CA HIS A 467 -3.63 14.88 -5.89
C HIS A 467 -3.52 15.86 -7.05
N VAL A 468 -4.62 16.56 -7.38
CA VAL A 468 -4.61 17.59 -8.44
C VAL A 468 -3.73 18.75 -8.01
N LYS A 469 -2.75 19.12 -8.84
CA LYS A 469 -1.89 20.29 -8.59
C LYS A 469 -2.57 21.57 -9.04
N GLU A 470 -2.64 22.54 -8.15
CA GLU A 470 -3.28 23.81 -8.42
C GLU A 470 -2.37 24.71 -9.27
N LYS A 471 -2.96 25.37 -10.25
CA LYS A 471 -2.34 26.46 -10.99
C LYS A 471 -2.81 27.77 -10.35
N LEU A 472 -1.94 28.49 -9.68
CA LEU A 472 -2.25 29.78 -9.04
C LEU A 472 -2.20 30.93 -10.08
N VAL A 473 -2.99 30.78 -11.14
CA VAL A 473 -3.13 31.75 -12.24
C VAL A 473 -4.61 31.92 -12.56
N ASP A 474 -4.96 33.04 -13.20
CA ASP A 474 -6.33 33.27 -13.68
C ASP A 474 -6.66 32.25 -14.78
N GLY A 475 -7.86 31.69 -14.76
CA GLY A 475 -8.37 30.74 -15.76
C GLY A 475 -9.20 29.62 -15.11
N ASP A 476 -9.53 28.61 -15.91
CA ASP A 476 -10.32 27.49 -15.43
C ASP A 476 -9.51 26.66 -14.41
N PRO A 477 -10.15 26.21 -13.32
CA PRO A 477 -9.50 25.37 -12.33
C PRO A 477 -8.98 24.06 -12.98
N PRO A 478 -7.73 23.62 -12.68
CA PRO A 478 -7.17 22.39 -13.27
C PRO A 478 -8.06 21.17 -13.10
N ARG A 479 -8.77 21.10 -11.99
CA ARG A 479 -9.71 20.02 -11.69
C ARG A 479 -10.85 19.88 -12.71
N ASP A 480 -11.38 21.02 -13.20
CA ASP A 480 -12.48 21.03 -14.16
C ASP A 480 -11.96 20.64 -15.55
N THR A 481 -10.79 21.12 -15.94
CA THR A 481 -10.08 20.70 -17.16
C THR A 481 -9.79 19.21 -17.16
N ILE A 482 -9.21 18.68 -16.07
CA ILE A 482 -8.89 17.26 -15.92
C ILE A 482 -10.16 16.41 -16.04
N LEU A 483 -11.27 16.81 -15.40
CA LEU A 483 -12.52 16.06 -15.48
C LEU A 483 -13.07 16.05 -16.93
N ALA A 484 -13.06 17.18 -17.60
CA ALA A 484 -13.51 17.27 -18.99
C ALA A 484 -12.67 16.39 -19.93
N GLU A 485 -11.34 16.44 -19.79
CA GLU A 485 -10.42 15.61 -20.58
C GLU A 485 -10.58 14.10 -20.31
N LEU A 486 -10.85 13.70 -19.04
CA LEU A 486 -11.16 12.32 -18.70
C LEU A 486 -12.48 11.85 -19.30
N GLN A 487 -13.53 12.68 -19.25
CA GLN A 487 -14.83 12.37 -19.82
C GLN A 487 -14.78 12.26 -21.36
N GLU A 488 -14.10 13.18 -22.01
CA GLU A 488 -13.89 13.16 -23.47
C GLU A 488 -13.14 11.86 -23.89
N ALA A 489 -12.06 11.52 -23.19
CA ALA A 489 -11.29 10.32 -23.50
C ALA A 489 -12.05 9.01 -23.18
N ASP A 490 -12.93 9.01 -22.17
CA ASP A 490 -13.79 7.85 -21.85
C ASP A 490 -14.91 7.63 -22.87
N GLU A 491 -15.37 8.69 -23.57
CA GLU A 491 -16.32 8.51 -24.68
C GLU A 491 -15.76 7.62 -25.79
N GLU A 492 -14.43 7.71 -26.04
CA GLU A 492 -13.74 6.83 -26.98
C GLU A 492 -13.42 5.47 -26.37
N ALA A 493 -12.90 5.44 -25.14
CA ALA A 493 -12.46 4.24 -24.44
C ALA A 493 -13.62 3.36 -23.95
N GLN A 494 -14.79 3.94 -23.69
CA GLN A 494 -16.03 3.28 -23.23
C GLN A 494 -15.79 2.37 -21.99
N LEU A 495 -15.02 2.81 -21.03
CA LEU A 495 -14.66 2.05 -19.84
C LEU A 495 -15.86 1.72 -18.95
N GLY A 496 -16.84 2.64 -18.88
CA GLY A 496 -18.07 2.50 -18.11
C GLY A 496 -17.92 2.76 -16.62
N CYS A 497 -16.77 3.24 -16.16
CA CYS A 497 -16.56 3.72 -14.79
C CYS A 497 -17.05 5.16 -14.63
N GLU A 498 -17.19 5.61 -13.38
CA GLU A 498 -17.55 6.98 -13.04
C GLU A 498 -16.30 7.74 -12.58
N PHE A 499 -15.87 8.76 -13.33
CA PHE A 499 -14.78 9.65 -12.92
C PHE A 499 -15.30 10.75 -12.01
N ILE A 500 -14.69 10.91 -10.83
CA ILE A 500 -15.08 11.89 -9.82
C ILE A 500 -13.83 12.65 -9.37
N ILE A 501 -13.84 13.99 -9.44
CA ILE A 501 -12.78 14.78 -8.82
C ILE A 501 -13.09 14.96 -7.34
N SER A 502 -12.18 14.53 -6.48
CA SER A 502 -12.35 14.65 -5.03
C SER A 502 -12.19 16.09 -4.53
N SER A 503 -12.81 16.39 -3.40
CA SER A 503 -12.74 17.69 -2.74
C SER A 503 -12.62 17.53 -1.22
N PRO A 504 -11.89 18.43 -0.52
CA PRO A 504 -11.86 18.44 0.94
C PRO A 504 -13.27 18.51 1.52
N GLY A 505 -13.53 17.70 2.57
CA GLY A 505 -14.85 17.59 3.19
C GLY A 505 -15.81 16.64 2.47
N GLN A 506 -15.46 16.11 1.30
CA GLN A 506 -16.26 15.09 0.63
C GLN A 506 -16.17 13.74 1.35
N SER A 507 -17.30 13.01 1.37
CA SER A 507 -17.38 11.67 1.97
C SER A 507 -17.98 10.69 0.99
N PHE A 508 -17.30 9.57 0.80
CA PHE A 508 -17.76 8.45 -0.04
C PHE A 508 -18.24 7.32 0.86
N LEU A 509 -19.50 6.94 0.70
CA LEU A 509 -20.07 5.74 1.28
C LEU A 509 -20.05 4.63 0.22
N LEU A 510 -19.31 3.56 0.47
CA LEU A 510 -18.90 2.56 -0.52
C LEU A 510 -19.23 1.13 -0.09
#